data_6d5c8a5c2b5ec97b9b6d678060a76379
#
_entry.id   6d5c8a5c2b5ec97b9b6d678060a76379
#
_cell.length_a   1.000
_cell.length_b   1.000
_cell.length_c   1.000
_cell.angle_alpha   90.00
_cell.angle_beta   90.00
_cell.angle_gamma   90.00
#
_symmetry.space_group_name_H-M   'P 1'
#
loop_
_entity.id
_entity.type
_entity.pdbx_description
1 polymer ?
#
loop_
_entity_poly.entity_id
_entity_poly.type
_entity_poly.pdbx_seq_one_letter_code
_entity_poly.pdbx_strand_id
1 'polypeptide(L)'
;IYVCWASISSPASVTSGRMWLWPTDITLEGYKRILKNSEIWMGYVNTILYTVVNVAISLAVTLPAAYALTVKSLPGRKFIMFVFSVTMFFSGGMIPLYVVCRNLGLVNTLWAVILPSATSMWYIILTRTFFQSTIPHELEEASEIDGCSVFATFLRIVIPLSAPIIAVMALYFGVGRWNSYFGEMIFLRDRGKFPLQLFLREILIVATFNQENASNADAITMAEQLRIASIIKYATMIVATLPVIAAYPFIQRYFVKGVM
;
A
#
# COMPACT_ATOMS: atom_id res chain seq x y z
N ILE A 1 14.64 -4.29 14.67
CA ILE A 1 14.96 -4.97 15.94
C ILE A 1 14.61 -4.08 17.12
N TYR A 2 15.16 -2.84 17.22
CA TYR A 2 14.88 -1.91 18.34
C TYR A 2 13.36 -1.69 18.58
N VAL A 3 12.59 -1.41 17.52
CA VAL A 3 11.14 -1.19 17.61
C VAL A 3 10.41 -2.43 18.15
N CYS A 4 10.85 -3.63 17.76
CA CYS A 4 10.26 -4.89 18.29
C CYS A 4 10.49 -5.03 19.79
N TRP A 5 11.71 -4.77 20.26
CA TRP A 5 12.02 -4.84 21.69
C TRP A 5 11.33 -3.71 22.47
N ALA A 6 11.29 -2.49 21.91
CA ALA A 6 10.61 -1.36 22.51
C ALA A 6 9.09 -1.59 22.64
N SER A 7 8.48 -2.33 21.72
CA SER A 7 7.03 -2.61 21.75
C SER A 7 6.60 -3.55 22.89
N ILE A 8 7.53 -4.36 23.41
CA ILE A 8 7.29 -5.31 24.51
C ILE A 8 7.99 -4.91 25.81
N SER A 9 8.72 -3.78 25.84
CA SER A 9 9.41 -3.29 27.02
C SER A 9 8.61 -2.23 27.74
N SER A 10 8.88 -2.04 29.04
CA SER A 10 8.23 -0.98 29.81
C SER A 10 8.65 0.40 29.28
N PRO A 11 7.72 1.39 29.25
CA PRO A 11 8.03 2.74 28.76
C PRO A 11 9.14 3.41 29.55
N ALA A 12 9.19 3.18 30.85
CA ALA A 12 10.21 3.74 31.72
C ALA A 12 11.61 3.29 31.31
N SER A 13 11.75 2.01 30.91
CA SER A 13 13.03 1.45 30.43
C SER A 13 13.42 1.99 29.07
N VAL A 14 12.43 2.25 28.19
CA VAL A 14 12.68 2.81 26.85
C VAL A 14 13.06 4.28 26.92
N THR A 15 12.33 5.09 27.70
CA THR A 15 12.59 6.54 27.83
C THR A 15 13.84 6.86 28.63
N SER A 16 14.20 6.02 29.63
CA SER A 16 15.44 6.19 30.40
C SER A 16 16.71 5.70 29.68
N GLY A 17 16.56 5.14 28.46
CA GLY A 17 17.69 4.60 27.71
C GLY A 17 18.29 3.29 28.27
N ARG A 18 17.67 2.68 29.28
CA ARG A 18 18.11 1.37 29.83
C ARG A 18 17.94 0.23 28.85
N MET A 19 16.94 0.34 27.97
CA MET A 19 16.71 -0.62 26.89
C MET A 19 17.53 -0.22 25.65
N TRP A 20 18.51 -1.04 25.26
CA TRP A 20 19.26 -0.82 24.02
C TRP A 20 19.14 -2.01 23.07
N LEU A 21 19.59 -3.19 23.42
CA LEU A 21 19.62 -4.39 22.57
C LEU A 21 18.67 -5.50 23.03
N TRP A 22 18.26 -5.51 24.30
CA TRP A 22 17.39 -6.52 24.88
C TRP A 22 16.19 -5.88 25.58
N PRO A 23 15.01 -6.56 25.56
CA PRO A 23 13.83 -6.05 26.25
C PRO A 23 14.06 -6.06 27.78
N THR A 24 13.65 -4.98 28.43
CA THR A 24 13.66 -4.85 29.89
C THR A 24 12.25 -4.64 30.39
N ASP A 25 11.89 -5.27 31.52
CA ASP A 25 10.55 -5.16 32.11
C ASP A 25 9.43 -5.45 31.11
N ILE A 26 9.32 -6.69 30.64
CA ILE A 26 8.41 -7.10 29.58
C ILE A 26 6.96 -6.79 29.94
N THR A 27 6.28 -6.03 29.08
CA THR A 27 4.86 -5.68 29.18
C THR A 27 4.14 -5.80 27.85
N LEU A 28 2.94 -6.34 27.86
CA LEU A 28 2.06 -6.42 26.66
C LEU A 28 0.89 -5.42 26.75
N GLU A 29 0.97 -4.46 27.67
CA GLU A 29 -0.11 -3.49 27.91
C GLU A 29 -0.49 -2.70 26.64
N GLY A 30 0.50 -2.28 25.84
CA GLY A 30 0.27 -1.59 24.58
C GLY A 30 -0.55 -2.41 23.59
N TYR A 31 -0.19 -3.68 23.42
CA TYR A 31 -0.95 -4.60 22.55
C TYR A 31 -2.36 -4.84 23.08
N LYS A 32 -2.55 -5.06 24.37
CA LYS A 32 -3.88 -5.24 24.98
C LYS A 32 -4.77 -4.02 24.74
N ARG A 33 -4.24 -2.82 24.86
CA ARG A 33 -4.99 -1.57 24.61
C ARG A 33 -5.35 -1.41 23.13
N ILE A 34 -4.41 -1.65 22.22
CA ILE A 34 -4.65 -1.56 20.76
C ILE A 34 -5.67 -2.62 20.34
N LEU A 35 -5.47 -3.87 20.71
CA LEU A 35 -6.36 -4.98 20.30
C LEU A 35 -7.74 -4.92 20.91
N LYS A 36 -7.92 -4.22 22.03
CA LYS A 36 -9.23 -3.99 22.65
C LYS A 36 -10.03 -2.89 21.92
N ASN A 37 -9.38 -2.08 21.10
CA ASN A 37 -10.06 -1.03 20.33
C ASN A 37 -10.73 -1.63 19.09
N SER A 38 -12.07 -1.59 19.05
CA SER A 38 -12.86 -2.11 17.93
C SER A 38 -12.59 -1.38 16.60
N GLU A 39 -12.19 -0.10 16.64
CA GLU A 39 -11.86 0.68 15.46
C GLU A 39 -10.61 0.13 14.73
N ILE A 40 -9.66 -0.42 15.47
CA ILE A 40 -8.47 -1.06 14.89
C ILE A 40 -8.87 -2.28 14.04
N TRP A 41 -9.77 -3.12 14.54
CA TRP A 41 -10.24 -4.28 13.79
C TRP A 41 -11.05 -3.89 12.55
N MET A 42 -11.91 -2.88 12.67
CA MET A 42 -12.62 -2.32 11.52
C MET A 42 -11.63 -1.73 10.51
N GLY A 43 -10.62 -1.00 10.97
CA GLY A 43 -9.55 -0.49 10.12
C GLY A 43 -8.78 -1.58 9.40
N TYR A 44 -8.50 -2.72 10.04
CA TYR A 44 -7.89 -3.89 9.37
C TYR A 44 -8.77 -4.43 8.25
N VAL A 45 -10.05 -4.67 8.51
CA VAL A 45 -10.99 -5.18 7.51
C VAL A 45 -11.06 -4.23 6.31
N ASN A 46 -11.21 -2.93 6.57
CA ASN A 46 -11.24 -1.92 5.50
C ASN A 46 -9.93 -1.88 4.71
N THR A 47 -8.78 -1.93 5.39
CA THR A 47 -7.48 -1.91 4.70
C THR A 47 -7.28 -3.14 3.83
N ILE A 48 -7.62 -4.34 4.33
CA ILE A 48 -7.55 -5.58 3.55
C ILE A 48 -8.46 -5.49 2.33
N LEU A 49 -9.72 -5.07 2.52
CA LEU A 49 -10.67 -4.91 1.42
C LEU A 49 -10.16 -3.92 0.37
N TYR A 50 -9.71 -2.74 0.81
CA TYR A 50 -9.19 -1.70 -0.09
C TYR A 50 -7.94 -2.18 -0.82
N THR A 51 -7.05 -2.89 -0.16
CA THR A 51 -5.83 -3.43 -0.76
C THR A 51 -6.16 -4.49 -1.81
N VAL A 52 -7.01 -5.46 -1.49
CA VAL A 52 -7.38 -6.54 -2.43
C VAL A 52 -8.08 -5.97 -3.67
N VAL A 53 -9.07 -5.11 -3.48
CA VAL A 53 -9.82 -4.50 -4.61
C VAL A 53 -8.90 -3.60 -5.44
N ASN A 54 -8.03 -2.79 -4.79
CA ASN A 54 -7.07 -1.96 -5.51
C ASN A 54 -6.09 -2.80 -6.33
N VAL A 55 -5.51 -3.84 -5.77
CA VAL A 55 -4.58 -4.75 -6.48
C VAL A 55 -5.26 -5.39 -7.68
N ALA A 56 -6.48 -5.92 -7.50
CA ALA A 56 -7.23 -6.55 -8.59
C ALA A 56 -7.51 -5.58 -9.74
N ILE A 57 -8.00 -4.38 -9.45
CA ILE A 57 -8.29 -3.36 -10.47
C ILE A 57 -6.99 -2.86 -11.11
N SER A 58 -5.96 -2.60 -10.32
CA SER A 58 -4.67 -2.11 -10.82
C SER A 58 -4.02 -3.11 -11.78
N LEU A 59 -4.03 -4.39 -11.46
CA LEU A 59 -3.55 -5.45 -12.35
C LEU A 59 -4.42 -5.56 -13.61
N ALA A 60 -5.76 -5.54 -13.46
CA ALA A 60 -6.70 -5.61 -14.56
C ALA A 60 -6.56 -4.45 -15.57
N VAL A 61 -6.07 -3.29 -15.12
CA VAL A 61 -5.80 -2.13 -15.99
C VAL A 61 -4.36 -2.15 -16.51
N THR A 62 -3.38 -2.40 -15.63
CA THR A 62 -1.95 -2.28 -15.96
C THR A 62 -1.49 -3.36 -16.95
N LEU A 63 -1.89 -4.62 -16.75
CA LEU A 63 -1.41 -5.72 -17.60
C LEU A 63 -1.89 -5.60 -19.05
N PRO A 64 -3.20 -5.39 -19.34
CA PRO A 64 -3.65 -5.20 -20.72
C PRO A 64 -3.08 -3.92 -21.35
N ALA A 65 -2.98 -2.83 -20.60
CA ALA A 65 -2.41 -1.58 -21.10
C ALA A 65 -0.93 -1.75 -21.48
N ALA A 66 -0.15 -2.42 -20.61
CA ALA A 66 1.25 -2.73 -20.87
C ALA A 66 1.41 -3.63 -22.12
N TYR A 67 0.57 -4.66 -22.24
CA TYR A 67 0.61 -5.57 -23.40
C TYR A 67 0.21 -4.86 -24.69
N ALA A 68 -0.88 -4.11 -24.70
CA ALA A 68 -1.29 -3.32 -25.87
C ALA A 68 -0.16 -2.42 -26.40
N LEU A 69 0.63 -1.84 -25.48
CA LEU A 69 1.79 -1.01 -25.82
C LEU A 69 3.02 -1.81 -26.28
N THR A 70 3.03 -3.15 -26.23
CA THR A 70 4.05 -3.99 -26.90
C THR A 70 3.70 -4.26 -28.36
N VAL A 71 2.43 -4.40 -28.68
CA VAL A 71 1.93 -4.75 -30.01
C VAL A 71 2.38 -3.72 -31.06
N LYS A 72 3.15 -4.16 -32.05
CA LYS A 72 3.73 -3.28 -33.10
C LYS A 72 2.68 -2.69 -34.04
N SER A 73 1.60 -3.42 -34.30
CA SER A 73 0.49 -3.01 -35.16
C SER A 73 -0.47 -1.99 -34.53
N LEU A 74 -0.33 -1.67 -33.25
CA LEU A 74 -1.20 -0.69 -32.57
C LEU A 74 -1.03 0.72 -33.17
N PRO A 75 -2.06 1.29 -33.83
CA PRO A 75 -1.97 2.62 -34.39
C PRO A 75 -1.80 3.67 -33.29
N GLY A 76 -0.96 4.67 -33.52
CA GLY A 76 -0.72 5.73 -32.53
C GLY A 76 0.07 5.34 -31.29
N ARG A 77 0.64 4.14 -31.21
CA ARG A 77 1.39 3.64 -30.04
C ARG A 77 2.42 4.65 -29.50
N LYS A 78 3.22 5.27 -30.40
CA LYS A 78 4.24 6.26 -29.99
C LYS A 78 3.60 7.51 -29.36
N PHE A 79 2.49 7.96 -29.92
CA PHE A 79 1.76 9.11 -29.37
C PHE A 79 1.13 8.81 -28.03
N ILE A 80 0.50 7.65 -27.87
CA ILE A 80 -0.06 7.19 -26.58
C ILE A 80 1.04 7.10 -25.52
N MET A 81 2.18 6.51 -25.86
CA MET A 81 3.35 6.43 -24.97
C MET A 81 3.85 7.82 -24.57
N PHE A 82 3.92 8.75 -25.52
CA PHE A 82 4.33 10.13 -25.25
C PHE A 82 3.36 10.82 -24.26
N VAL A 83 2.04 10.78 -24.55
CA VAL A 83 1.00 11.38 -23.69
C VAL A 83 1.07 10.78 -22.28
N PHE A 84 1.15 9.48 -22.18
CA PHE A 84 1.27 8.80 -20.89
C PHE A 84 2.56 9.18 -20.13
N SER A 85 3.69 9.30 -20.84
CA SER A 85 4.95 9.73 -20.23
C SER A 85 4.88 11.17 -19.71
N VAL A 86 4.14 12.05 -20.37
CA VAL A 86 3.90 13.43 -19.88
C VAL A 86 3.20 13.41 -18.53
N THR A 87 2.25 12.48 -18.32
CA THR A 87 1.55 12.37 -17.02
C THR A 87 2.43 11.94 -15.86
N MET A 88 3.63 11.41 -16.12
CA MET A 88 4.60 11.10 -15.04
C MET A 88 5.25 12.37 -14.46
N PHE A 89 5.40 13.39 -15.27
CA PHE A 89 6.08 14.64 -14.89
C PHE A 89 5.11 15.74 -14.51
N PHE A 90 3.89 15.70 -15.05
CA PHE A 90 2.87 16.70 -14.82
C PHE A 90 1.67 16.10 -14.09
N SER A 91 1.43 16.58 -12.88
CA SER A 91 0.27 16.21 -12.05
C SER A 91 -0.64 17.39 -11.89
N GLY A 92 -1.95 17.18 -12.01
CA GLY A 92 -2.96 18.22 -11.75
C GLY A 92 -3.04 18.64 -10.27
N GLY A 93 -2.44 17.86 -9.37
CA GLY A 93 -2.50 18.11 -7.94
C GLY A 93 -3.75 17.56 -7.25
N MET A 94 -3.76 17.67 -5.92
CA MET A 94 -4.81 17.09 -5.07
C MET A 94 -6.14 17.84 -5.19
N ILE A 95 -6.12 19.16 -5.31
CA ILE A 95 -7.35 19.99 -5.35
C ILE A 95 -8.19 19.67 -6.60
N PRO A 96 -7.66 19.70 -7.83
CA PRO A 96 -8.39 19.27 -9.02
C PRO A 96 -8.90 17.84 -8.93
N LEU A 97 -8.08 16.91 -8.41
CA LEU A 97 -8.49 15.53 -8.21
C LEU A 97 -9.70 15.42 -7.26
N TYR A 98 -9.68 16.16 -6.15
CA TYR A 98 -10.80 16.20 -5.22
C TYR A 98 -12.08 16.74 -5.88
N VAL A 99 -11.97 17.82 -6.67
CA VAL A 99 -13.12 18.39 -7.39
C VAL A 99 -13.72 17.38 -8.36
N VAL A 100 -12.89 16.66 -9.11
CA VAL A 100 -13.35 15.60 -10.03
C VAL A 100 -14.07 14.48 -9.26
N CYS A 101 -13.46 13.96 -8.21
CA CYS A 101 -14.07 12.91 -7.37
C CYS A 101 -15.40 13.39 -6.75
N ARG A 102 -15.48 14.66 -6.33
CA ARG A 102 -16.70 15.25 -5.78
C ARG A 102 -17.80 15.34 -6.83
N ASN A 103 -17.47 15.84 -8.02
CA ASN A 103 -18.44 15.99 -9.12
C ASN A 103 -18.98 14.65 -9.61
N LEU A 104 -18.16 13.59 -9.53
CA LEU A 104 -18.56 12.21 -9.84
C LEU A 104 -19.30 11.52 -8.68
N GLY A 105 -19.53 12.20 -7.54
CA GLY A 105 -20.21 11.62 -6.38
C GLY A 105 -19.40 10.52 -5.66
N LEU A 106 -18.09 10.44 -5.88
CA LEU A 106 -17.25 9.38 -5.33
C LEU A 106 -16.81 9.66 -3.89
N VAL A 107 -16.85 10.91 -3.42
CA VAL A 107 -16.41 11.28 -2.07
C VAL A 107 -17.15 10.47 -1.02
N ASN A 108 -16.43 10.03 -0.01
CA ASN A 108 -16.89 9.13 1.06
C ASN A 108 -17.29 7.73 0.58
N THR A 109 -16.72 7.27 -0.54
CA THR A 109 -16.87 5.90 -1.04
C THR A 109 -15.51 5.22 -1.20
N LEU A 110 -15.51 3.88 -1.27
CA LEU A 110 -14.35 3.06 -1.62
C LEU A 110 -13.70 3.53 -2.94
N TRP A 111 -14.51 3.95 -3.91
CA TRP A 111 -14.05 4.31 -5.25
C TRP A 111 -13.21 5.59 -5.29
N ALA A 112 -13.49 6.56 -4.43
CA ALA A 112 -12.67 7.77 -4.32
C ALA A 112 -11.22 7.47 -3.93
N VAL A 113 -11.02 6.36 -3.25
CA VAL A 113 -9.72 5.93 -2.73
C VAL A 113 -9.00 5.03 -3.72
N ILE A 114 -9.72 4.17 -4.43
CA ILE A 114 -9.15 3.16 -5.33
C ILE A 114 -8.89 3.72 -6.72
N LEU A 115 -9.87 4.38 -7.35
CA LEU A 115 -9.76 4.77 -8.76
C LEU A 115 -8.58 5.72 -9.05
N PRO A 116 -8.28 6.75 -8.24
CA PRO A 116 -7.14 7.62 -8.49
C PRO A 116 -5.78 6.90 -8.43
N SER A 117 -5.70 5.81 -7.68
CA SER A 117 -4.48 5.01 -7.50
C SER A 117 -4.46 3.72 -8.32
N ALA A 118 -5.50 3.46 -9.12
CA ALA A 118 -5.67 2.20 -9.85
C ALA A 118 -4.61 1.97 -10.92
N THR A 119 -3.95 3.02 -11.42
CA THR A 119 -2.90 2.89 -12.42
C THR A 119 -1.79 3.91 -12.21
N SER A 120 -0.60 3.55 -12.67
CA SER A 120 0.56 4.42 -12.75
C SER A 120 1.32 4.13 -14.03
N MET A 121 1.68 5.17 -14.77
CA MET A 121 2.44 5.01 -16.00
C MET A 121 3.78 4.31 -15.75
N TRP A 122 4.41 4.56 -14.60
CA TRP A 122 5.64 3.87 -14.19
C TRP A 122 5.46 2.34 -14.21
N TYR A 123 4.39 1.84 -13.60
CA TYR A 123 4.12 0.39 -13.54
C TYR A 123 3.72 -0.19 -14.91
N ILE A 124 3.05 0.59 -15.76
CA ILE A 124 2.75 0.19 -17.13
C ILE A 124 4.05 0.03 -17.94
N ILE A 125 4.98 1.01 -17.84
CA ILE A 125 6.28 0.93 -18.55
C ILE A 125 7.10 -0.25 -18.05
N LEU A 126 7.18 -0.46 -16.73
CA LEU A 126 7.93 -1.56 -16.13
C LEU A 126 7.38 -2.92 -16.60
N THR A 127 6.07 -3.09 -16.56
CA THR A 127 5.39 -4.32 -17.04
C THR A 127 5.59 -4.52 -18.54
N ARG A 128 5.47 -3.46 -19.34
CA ARG A 128 5.73 -3.49 -20.77
C ARG A 128 7.17 -3.91 -21.08
N THR A 129 8.15 -3.37 -20.37
CA THR A 129 9.55 -3.73 -20.53
C THR A 129 9.79 -5.20 -20.24
N PHE A 130 9.17 -5.74 -19.18
CA PHE A 130 9.20 -7.15 -18.87
C PHE A 130 8.62 -8.00 -20.01
N PHE A 131 7.46 -7.65 -20.55
CA PHE A 131 6.86 -8.37 -21.67
C PHE A 131 7.78 -8.39 -22.87
N GLN A 132 8.42 -7.27 -23.22
CA GLN A 132 9.32 -7.16 -24.36
C GLN A 132 10.64 -7.94 -24.20
N SER A 133 11.13 -8.09 -22.96
CA SER A 133 12.41 -8.78 -22.70
C SER A 133 12.24 -10.28 -22.42
N THR A 134 11.07 -10.69 -21.92
CA THR A 134 10.88 -12.05 -21.39
C THR A 134 10.02 -12.91 -22.33
N ILE A 135 9.10 -12.31 -23.10
CA ILE A 135 8.22 -13.05 -24.00
C ILE A 135 8.82 -12.99 -25.41
N PRO A 136 9.28 -14.13 -25.96
CA PRO A 136 9.80 -14.19 -27.31
C PRO A 136 8.72 -13.81 -28.34
N HIS A 137 9.12 -13.01 -29.33
CA HIS A 137 8.19 -12.55 -30.40
C HIS A 137 7.65 -13.71 -31.26
N GLU A 138 8.45 -14.75 -31.36
CA GLU A 138 8.10 -15.99 -32.09
C GLU A 138 6.84 -16.66 -31.51
N LEU A 139 6.58 -16.53 -30.22
CA LEU A 139 5.34 -17.04 -29.61
C LEU A 139 4.10 -16.23 -30.02
N GLU A 140 4.25 -14.92 -30.21
CA GLU A 140 3.18 -14.08 -30.73
C GLU A 140 2.88 -14.39 -32.19
N GLU A 141 3.93 -14.53 -33.02
CA GLU A 141 3.82 -14.90 -34.45
C GLU A 141 3.20 -16.29 -34.62
N ALA A 142 3.64 -17.29 -33.84
CA ALA A 142 3.04 -18.61 -33.86
C ALA A 142 1.56 -18.60 -33.51
N SER A 143 1.18 -17.83 -32.47
CA SER A 143 -0.22 -17.70 -32.08
C SER A 143 -1.09 -17.03 -33.14
N GLU A 144 -0.53 -16.09 -33.91
CA GLU A 144 -1.22 -15.44 -35.03
C GLU A 144 -1.44 -16.42 -36.20
N ILE A 145 -0.44 -17.26 -36.52
CA ILE A 145 -0.56 -18.33 -37.52
C ILE A 145 -1.63 -19.35 -37.09
N ASP A 146 -1.73 -19.68 -35.80
CA ASP A 146 -2.75 -20.55 -35.24
C ASP A 146 -4.16 -19.89 -35.18
N GLY A 147 -4.29 -18.66 -35.68
CA GLY A 147 -5.56 -17.92 -35.72
C GLY A 147 -6.03 -17.34 -34.38
N CYS A 148 -5.14 -17.25 -33.41
CA CYS A 148 -5.47 -16.62 -32.12
C CYS A 148 -5.64 -15.10 -32.29
N SER A 149 -6.69 -14.54 -31.66
CA SER A 149 -6.81 -13.09 -31.56
C SER A 149 -5.78 -12.55 -30.57
N VAL A 150 -5.39 -11.27 -30.69
CA VAL A 150 -4.48 -10.57 -29.76
C VAL A 150 -4.90 -10.75 -28.29
N PHE A 151 -6.20 -10.70 -28.00
CA PHE A 151 -6.73 -10.90 -26.64
C PHE A 151 -6.61 -12.36 -26.19
N ALA A 152 -6.77 -13.34 -27.09
CA ALA A 152 -6.58 -14.75 -26.75
C ALA A 152 -5.11 -15.05 -26.47
N THR A 153 -4.19 -14.51 -27.28
CA THR A 153 -2.73 -14.58 -27.06
C THR A 153 -2.37 -13.98 -25.69
N PHE A 154 -2.90 -12.80 -25.37
CA PHE A 154 -2.70 -12.18 -24.07
C PHE A 154 -3.11 -13.08 -22.90
N LEU A 155 -4.33 -13.62 -22.91
CA LEU A 155 -4.84 -14.43 -21.81
C LEU A 155 -4.20 -15.81 -21.69
N ARG A 156 -3.93 -16.47 -22.83
CA ARG A 156 -3.49 -17.87 -22.86
C ARG A 156 -1.98 -18.06 -22.87
N ILE A 157 -1.23 -17.08 -23.36
CA ILE A 157 0.23 -17.16 -23.49
C ILE A 157 0.90 -16.14 -22.58
N VAL A 158 0.59 -14.85 -22.74
CA VAL A 158 1.30 -13.76 -22.04
C VAL A 158 1.07 -13.80 -20.54
N ILE A 159 -0.17 -13.89 -20.09
CA ILE A 159 -0.50 -13.91 -18.65
C ILE A 159 0.16 -15.08 -17.91
N PRO A 160 0.06 -16.35 -18.37
CA PRO A 160 0.72 -17.47 -17.67
C PRO A 160 2.24 -17.35 -17.59
N LEU A 161 2.90 -16.85 -18.66
CA LEU A 161 4.34 -16.63 -18.69
C LEU A 161 4.78 -15.43 -17.83
N SER A 162 3.85 -14.55 -17.47
CA SER A 162 4.10 -13.30 -16.75
C SER A 162 3.88 -13.40 -15.24
N ALA A 163 3.74 -14.59 -14.69
CA ALA A 163 3.54 -14.78 -13.26
C ALA A 163 4.56 -14.01 -12.37
N PRO A 164 5.86 -13.92 -12.71
CA PRO A 164 6.81 -13.15 -11.90
C PRO A 164 6.48 -11.65 -11.85
N ILE A 165 6.22 -11.02 -12.99
CA ILE A 165 5.90 -9.58 -13.00
C ILE A 165 4.54 -9.29 -12.36
N ILE A 166 3.56 -10.17 -12.52
CA ILE A 166 2.24 -10.05 -11.86
C ILE A 166 2.42 -10.05 -10.34
N ALA A 167 3.24 -10.95 -9.79
CA ALA A 167 3.52 -10.99 -8.36
C ALA A 167 4.23 -9.73 -7.86
N VAL A 168 5.20 -9.21 -8.63
CA VAL A 168 5.91 -7.96 -8.32
C VAL A 168 4.95 -6.76 -8.34
N MET A 169 4.09 -6.65 -9.36
CA MET A 169 3.09 -5.57 -9.45
C MET A 169 2.06 -5.67 -8.33
N ALA A 170 1.57 -6.88 -8.03
CA ALA A 170 0.66 -7.10 -6.91
C ALA A 170 1.27 -6.63 -5.58
N LEU A 171 2.57 -6.89 -5.37
CA LEU A 171 3.28 -6.39 -4.19
C LEU A 171 3.35 -4.86 -4.16
N TYR A 172 3.77 -4.22 -5.26
CA TYR A 172 3.89 -2.76 -5.30
C TYR A 172 2.55 -2.07 -5.05
N PHE A 173 1.49 -2.50 -5.72
CA PHE A 173 0.14 -1.97 -5.49
C PHE A 173 -0.35 -2.28 -4.07
N GLY A 174 -0.10 -3.50 -3.58
CA GLY A 174 -0.53 -3.96 -2.26
C GLY A 174 0.14 -3.18 -1.14
N VAL A 175 1.47 -3.09 -1.15
CA VAL A 175 2.23 -2.35 -0.12
C VAL A 175 1.94 -0.86 -0.20
N GLY A 176 1.86 -0.29 -1.41
CA GLY A 176 1.49 1.11 -1.61
C GLY A 176 0.12 1.43 -1.01
N ARG A 177 -0.87 0.57 -1.27
CA ARG A 177 -2.23 0.74 -0.72
C ARG A 177 -2.28 0.52 0.79
N TRP A 178 -1.59 -0.49 1.31
CA TRP A 178 -1.53 -0.78 2.73
C TRP A 178 -1.01 0.40 3.55
N ASN A 179 0.00 1.09 3.05
CA ASN A 179 0.63 2.22 3.75
C ASN A 179 -0.04 3.58 3.46
N SER A 180 -1.04 3.62 2.58
CA SER A 180 -1.72 4.85 2.22
C SER A 180 -2.63 5.33 3.35
N TYR A 181 -2.63 6.64 3.60
CA TYR A 181 -3.52 7.29 4.57
C TYR A 181 -3.97 8.68 4.11
N PHE A 182 -3.14 9.37 3.32
CA PHE A 182 -3.37 10.77 3.00
C PHE A 182 -4.59 10.98 2.09
N GLY A 183 -4.72 10.15 1.07
CA GLY A 183 -5.90 10.15 0.20
C GLY A 183 -7.18 9.84 0.98
N GLU A 184 -7.13 8.82 1.82
CA GLU A 184 -8.23 8.39 2.68
C GLU A 184 -8.69 9.49 3.62
N MET A 185 -7.75 10.21 4.21
CA MET A 185 -8.03 11.34 5.10
C MET A 185 -8.80 12.48 4.38
N ILE A 186 -8.56 12.67 3.08
CA ILE A 186 -9.20 13.71 2.29
C ILE A 186 -10.56 13.26 1.75
N PHE A 187 -10.64 12.01 1.27
CA PHE A 187 -11.82 11.52 0.57
C PHE A 187 -12.85 10.85 1.46
N LEU A 188 -12.45 10.27 2.60
CA LEU A 188 -13.35 9.58 3.52
C LEU A 188 -13.78 10.52 4.65
N ARG A 189 -15.06 10.50 5.00
CA ARG A 189 -15.64 11.28 6.10
C ARG A 189 -16.22 10.40 7.20
N ASP A 190 -16.70 9.24 6.80
CA ASP A 190 -17.31 8.26 7.68
C ASP A 190 -16.21 7.44 8.37
N ARG A 191 -16.19 7.52 9.69
CA ARG A 191 -15.21 6.80 10.52
C ARG A 191 -15.26 5.29 10.32
N GLY A 192 -16.45 4.73 10.03
CA GLY A 192 -16.64 3.33 9.71
C GLY A 192 -15.94 2.84 8.44
N LYS A 193 -15.48 3.77 7.58
CA LYS A 193 -14.75 3.48 6.34
C LYS A 193 -13.24 3.72 6.44
N PHE A 194 -12.76 4.19 7.58
CA PHE A 194 -11.35 4.50 7.76
C PHE A 194 -10.50 3.24 7.70
N PRO A 195 -9.39 3.28 6.95
CA PRO A 195 -8.39 2.22 6.98
C PRO A 195 -7.55 2.29 8.26
N LEU A 196 -6.86 1.21 8.55
CA LEU A 196 -5.99 1.06 9.71
C LEU A 196 -5.00 2.23 9.89
N GLN A 197 -4.35 2.65 8.82
CA GLN A 197 -3.33 3.70 8.86
C GLN A 197 -3.86 5.05 9.36
N LEU A 198 -5.14 5.37 9.12
CA LEU A 198 -5.76 6.57 9.69
C LEU A 198 -5.92 6.49 11.20
N PHE A 199 -6.42 5.36 11.72
CA PHE A 199 -6.54 5.16 13.18
C PHE A 199 -5.17 5.16 13.86
N LEU A 200 -4.17 4.48 13.27
CA LEU A 200 -2.82 4.45 13.82
C LEU A 200 -2.18 5.84 13.82
N ARG A 201 -2.41 6.62 12.79
CA ARG A 201 -1.95 8.02 12.71
C ARG A 201 -2.61 8.88 13.79
N GLU A 202 -3.92 8.77 13.98
CA GLU A 202 -4.63 9.48 15.05
C GLU A 202 -4.05 9.14 16.43
N ILE A 203 -3.81 7.87 16.71
CA ILE A 203 -3.20 7.41 17.96
C ILE A 203 -1.81 8.04 18.15
N LEU A 204 -0.98 8.06 17.11
CA LEU A 204 0.36 8.63 17.14
C LEU A 204 0.33 10.15 17.37
N ILE A 205 -0.60 10.86 16.71
CA ILE A 205 -0.76 12.31 16.87
C ILE A 205 -1.19 12.63 18.31
N VAL A 206 -2.21 11.96 18.84
CA VAL A 206 -2.68 12.16 20.21
C VAL A 206 -1.56 11.86 21.20
N ALA A 207 -0.77 10.81 20.98
CA ALA A 207 0.38 10.49 21.80
C ALA A 207 1.43 11.61 21.79
N THR A 208 1.69 12.25 20.64
CA THR A 208 2.66 13.34 20.51
C THR A 208 2.14 14.64 21.14
N PHE A 209 0.86 14.99 20.91
CA PHE A 209 0.25 16.18 21.52
C PHE A 209 0.20 16.10 23.05
N ASN A 210 -0.08 14.93 23.61
CA ASN A 210 -0.05 14.73 25.06
C ASN A 210 1.36 14.89 25.62
N GLN A 211 2.40 14.55 24.84
CA GLN A 211 3.79 14.73 25.21
C GLN A 211 4.21 16.21 25.23
N GLU A 212 3.73 17.01 24.27
CA GLU A 212 4.06 18.43 24.15
C GLU A 212 3.29 19.31 25.16
N ASN A 213 2.04 18.98 25.46
CA ASN A 213 1.17 19.75 26.36
C ASN A 213 1.30 19.33 27.84
N ALA A 214 2.14 18.39 28.14
CA ALA A 214 2.34 17.86 29.48
C ALA A 214 2.90 18.89 30.51
N SER A 215 3.30 20.07 30.06
CA SER A 215 3.83 21.14 30.92
C SER A 215 2.80 21.81 31.85
N ASN A 216 1.49 21.58 31.64
CA ASN A 216 0.41 22.27 32.36
C ASN A 216 -0.44 21.35 33.25
N ALA A 217 -0.14 20.08 33.40
CA ALA A 217 -0.85 19.11 34.21
C ALA A 217 -0.05 18.74 35.48
N ASP A 218 -0.73 18.22 36.50
CA ASP A 218 -0.06 17.67 37.67
C ASP A 218 0.97 16.59 37.24
N ALA A 219 2.16 16.64 37.85
CA ALA A 219 3.32 15.82 37.45
C ALA A 219 3.03 14.30 37.38
N ILE A 220 2.12 13.81 38.23
CA ILE A 220 1.73 12.39 38.26
C ILE A 220 0.85 12.03 37.06
N THR A 221 -0.13 12.85 36.71
CA THR A 221 -1.03 12.65 35.58
C THR A 221 -0.27 12.76 34.27
N MET A 222 0.69 13.66 34.19
CA MET A 222 1.61 13.86 33.09
C MET A 222 2.49 12.63 32.86
N ALA A 223 3.14 12.10 33.88
CA ALA A 223 4.00 10.93 33.79
C ALA A 223 3.23 9.69 33.29
N GLU A 224 1.97 9.50 33.73
CA GLU A 224 1.13 8.39 33.28
C GLU A 224 0.68 8.57 31.81
N GLN A 225 0.34 9.78 31.36
CA GLN A 225 0.00 10.06 29.97
C GLN A 225 1.18 9.83 29.04
N LEU A 226 2.38 10.30 29.40
CA LEU A 226 3.61 10.05 28.65
C LEU A 226 3.94 8.57 28.57
N ARG A 227 3.74 7.85 29.68
CA ARG A 227 3.91 6.41 29.73
C ARG A 227 2.98 5.69 28.76
N ILE A 228 1.69 6.02 28.75
CA ILE A 228 0.69 5.43 27.86
C ILE A 228 1.01 5.74 26.40
N ALA A 229 1.36 6.97 26.10
CA ALA A 229 1.72 7.41 24.75
C ALA A 229 2.90 6.61 24.16
N SER A 230 3.95 6.41 24.95
CA SER A 230 5.15 5.68 24.51
C SER A 230 4.89 4.19 24.29
N ILE A 231 4.09 3.53 25.14
CA ILE A 231 3.69 2.13 24.97
C ILE A 231 2.91 1.95 23.66
N ILE A 232 1.90 2.78 23.44
CA ILE A 232 1.03 2.68 22.26
C ILE A 232 1.82 2.92 20.99
N LYS A 233 2.76 3.87 20.97
CA LYS A 233 3.56 4.22 19.79
C LYS A 233 4.28 3.01 19.17
N TYR A 234 5.05 2.27 19.95
CA TYR A 234 5.83 1.15 19.44
C TYR A 234 4.96 -0.06 19.10
N ALA A 235 3.95 -0.36 19.92
CA ALA A 235 3.01 -1.43 19.63
C ALA A 235 2.20 -1.15 18.35
N THR A 236 1.81 0.11 18.11
CA THR A 236 1.14 0.56 16.88
C THR A 236 2.01 0.31 15.64
N MET A 237 3.31 0.64 15.71
CA MET A 237 4.23 0.40 14.59
C MET A 237 4.32 -1.09 14.23
N ILE A 238 4.40 -1.98 15.22
CA ILE A 238 4.43 -3.43 14.98
C ILE A 238 3.11 -3.92 14.38
N VAL A 239 1.98 -3.53 14.97
CA VAL A 239 0.64 -3.88 14.46
C VAL A 239 0.46 -3.43 13.01
N ALA A 240 0.94 -2.24 12.63
CA ALA A 240 0.87 -1.73 11.26
C ALA A 240 1.72 -2.53 10.27
N THR A 241 2.91 -2.99 10.69
CA THR A 241 3.88 -3.63 9.79
C THR A 241 3.72 -5.15 9.69
N LEU A 242 3.11 -5.78 10.70
CA LEU A 242 3.01 -7.23 10.81
C LEU A 242 2.40 -7.91 9.58
N PRO A 243 1.29 -7.44 8.98
CA PRO A 243 0.72 -8.08 7.79
C PRO A 243 1.63 -8.00 6.57
N VAL A 244 2.37 -6.90 6.40
CA VAL A 244 3.32 -6.74 5.29
C VAL A 244 4.51 -7.69 5.46
N ILE A 245 5.02 -7.82 6.69
CA ILE A 245 6.09 -8.77 7.01
C ILE A 245 5.61 -10.22 6.79
N ALA A 246 4.37 -10.53 7.18
CA ALA A 246 3.79 -11.86 6.98
C ALA A 246 3.57 -12.20 5.49
N ALA A 247 3.29 -11.21 4.65
CA ALA A 247 3.14 -11.40 3.20
C ALA A 247 4.49 -11.62 2.49
N TYR A 248 5.61 -11.11 3.04
CA TYR A 248 6.93 -11.15 2.41
C TYR A 248 7.41 -12.54 1.99
N PRO A 249 7.36 -13.62 2.82
CA PRO A 249 7.83 -14.95 2.43
C PRO A 249 7.08 -15.54 1.23
N PHE A 250 5.80 -15.20 1.06
CA PHE A 250 5.00 -15.68 -0.07
C PHE A 250 5.45 -15.06 -1.39
N ILE A 251 5.94 -13.84 -1.34
CA ILE A 251 6.31 -13.04 -2.52
C ILE A 251 7.78 -13.24 -2.87
N GLN A 252 8.65 -13.46 -1.87
CA GLN A 252 10.09 -13.66 -2.05
C GLN A 252 10.43 -14.74 -3.08
N ARG A 253 9.68 -15.83 -3.12
CA ARG A 253 9.87 -16.94 -4.08
C ARG A 253 9.73 -16.51 -5.55
N TYR A 254 8.96 -15.45 -5.83
CA TYR A 254 8.79 -14.92 -7.18
C TYR A 254 9.89 -13.95 -7.59
N PHE A 255 10.49 -13.23 -6.63
CA PHE A 255 11.64 -12.37 -6.89
C PHE A 255 12.88 -13.17 -7.29
N VAL A 256 13.14 -14.29 -6.63
CA VAL A 256 14.30 -15.14 -6.93
C VAL A 256 14.22 -15.74 -8.33
N LYS A 257 13.03 -16.01 -8.85
CA LYS A 257 12.80 -16.57 -10.19
C LYS A 257 12.72 -15.53 -11.32
N GLY A 258 12.54 -14.26 -11.00
CA GLY A 258 12.34 -13.19 -11.98
C GLY A 258 13.56 -12.31 -12.23
N VAL A 259 14.66 -12.52 -11.49
CA VAL A 259 15.90 -11.73 -11.59
C VAL A 259 17.06 -12.54 -12.18
N MET A 260 16.88 -13.82 -12.40
CA MET A 260 17.77 -14.68 -13.17
C MET A 260 17.17 -14.91 -14.56
#